data_a488dd5e5f59ec1fedd04992db09d78d
#
_entry.id   a488dd5e5f59ec1fedd04992db09d78d
#
_cell.length_a   1.000
_cell.length_b   1.000
_cell.length_c   1.000
_cell.angle_alpha   90.00
_cell.angle_beta   90.00
_cell.angle_gamma   90.00
#
_symmetry.space_group_name_H-M   'P 1'
#
loop_
_entity.id
_entity.type
_entity.pdbx_description
1 polymer ?
#
loop_
_entity_poly.entity_id
_entity_poly.type
_entity_poly.pdbx_seq_one_letter_code
_entity_poly.pdbx_strand_id
1 'polypeptide(L)'
;LPRAIRDVYKRQFLSRVPQDIPVIIDEAYVEFATAEDFPNSLALQEQFPNAFLLRTFSKAYGLAGMRIGYVIAAQEAIEKWNIIRPPFNVGRLSEHAALAALEDQDYLDSIREKNAQERAKFFDSVSSHKLNPSQTNFIFVNTSRPHELYEALLKQGCITREFPNGVRITIGFPEQNDKMIEVLNNFDL
;
A
#
# COMPACT_ATOMS: atom_id res chain seq x y z
N LEU A 1 -4.65 9.94 -13.60
CA LEU A 1 -3.63 10.43 -14.55
C LEU A 1 -3.01 9.24 -15.27
N PRO A 2 -2.80 9.29 -16.62
CA PRO A 2 -2.14 8.22 -17.38
C PRO A 2 -0.73 7.93 -16.86
N ARG A 3 -0.23 6.69 -17.07
CA ARG A 3 1.10 6.21 -16.63
C ARG A 3 2.21 7.20 -16.94
N ALA A 4 2.28 7.65 -18.20
CA ALA A 4 3.28 8.62 -18.63
C ALA A 4 3.27 9.90 -17.79
N ILE A 5 2.11 10.35 -17.35
CA ILE A 5 1.97 11.56 -16.53
C ILE A 5 2.45 11.30 -15.10
N ARG A 6 2.09 10.15 -14.48
CA ARG A 6 2.52 9.83 -13.11
C ARG A 6 4.02 9.62 -13.02
N ASP A 7 4.62 8.92 -13.97
CA ASP A 7 6.08 8.76 -14.07
C ASP A 7 6.78 10.10 -14.30
N VAL A 8 6.20 10.96 -15.14
CA VAL A 8 6.73 12.31 -15.41
C VAL A 8 6.75 13.14 -14.13
N TYR A 9 5.68 13.13 -13.32
CA TYR A 9 5.65 13.90 -12.07
C TYR A 9 6.66 13.39 -11.04
N LYS A 10 6.78 12.08 -10.84
CA LYS A 10 7.78 11.50 -9.94
C LYS A 10 9.20 11.86 -10.41
N ARG A 11 9.47 11.72 -11.71
CA ARG A 11 10.75 12.06 -12.30
C ARG A 11 11.06 13.56 -12.19
N GLN A 12 10.08 14.42 -12.49
CA GLN A 12 10.24 15.87 -12.32
C GLN A 12 10.50 16.28 -10.88
N PHE A 13 9.82 15.63 -9.92
CA PHE A 13 10.07 15.86 -8.51
C PHE A 13 11.51 15.46 -8.16
N LEU A 14 11.90 14.23 -8.45
CA LEU A 14 13.24 13.72 -8.16
C LEU A 14 14.35 14.53 -8.81
N SER A 15 14.14 15.01 -10.06
CA SER A 15 15.12 15.84 -10.77
C SER A 15 15.32 17.24 -10.17
N ARG A 16 14.37 17.71 -9.35
CA ARG A 16 14.45 19.02 -8.67
C ARG A 16 15.00 18.93 -7.25
N VAL A 17 15.03 17.74 -6.67
CA VAL A 17 15.61 17.54 -5.34
C VAL A 17 17.12 17.44 -5.46
N PRO A 18 17.92 18.22 -4.71
CA PRO A 18 19.37 18.08 -4.66
C PRO A 18 19.77 16.64 -4.33
N GLN A 19 20.86 16.17 -4.95
CA GLN A 19 21.26 14.76 -4.82
C GLN A 19 21.80 14.37 -3.44
N ASP A 20 22.16 15.34 -2.63
CA ASP A 20 22.55 15.17 -1.22
C ASP A 20 21.34 15.04 -0.26
N ILE A 21 20.12 15.28 -0.76
CA ILE A 21 18.88 15.10 0.00
C ILE A 21 18.26 13.75 -0.32
N PRO A 22 18.15 12.82 0.67
CA PRO A 22 17.52 11.54 0.45
C PRO A 22 16.00 11.70 0.24
N VAL A 23 15.47 11.02 -0.76
CA VAL A 23 14.02 10.94 -1.03
C VAL A 23 13.52 9.54 -0.72
N ILE A 24 12.68 9.42 0.30
CA ILE A 24 12.08 8.15 0.68
C ILE A 24 10.75 7.97 -0.06
N ILE A 25 10.63 6.88 -0.80
CA ILE A 25 9.39 6.47 -1.49
C ILE A 25 8.84 5.25 -0.74
N ASP A 26 7.74 5.45 -0.01
CA ASP A 26 7.07 4.36 0.70
C ASP A 26 6.23 3.55 -0.28
N GLU A 27 6.62 2.30 -0.48
CA GLU A 27 5.99 1.33 -1.36
C GLU A 27 5.38 0.15 -0.59
N ALA A 28 4.90 0.39 0.63
CA ALA A 28 4.34 -0.67 1.47
C ALA A 28 3.14 -1.43 0.86
N TYR A 29 2.57 -0.94 -0.22
CA TYR A 29 1.42 -1.53 -0.90
C TYR A 29 1.66 -1.79 -2.39
N VAL A 30 2.89 -1.72 -2.86
CA VAL A 30 3.21 -1.83 -4.29
C VAL A 30 2.77 -3.16 -4.90
N GLU A 31 2.84 -4.24 -4.14
CA GLU A 31 2.45 -5.59 -4.57
C GLU A 31 0.96 -5.71 -4.94
N PHE A 32 0.10 -4.85 -4.39
CA PHE A 32 -1.34 -4.83 -4.71
C PHE A 32 -1.69 -4.05 -5.98
N ALA A 33 -0.74 -3.31 -6.53
CA ALA A 33 -0.99 -2.48 -7.71
C ALA A 33 -1.16 -3.35 -8.97
N THR A 34 -2.27 -3.14 -9.66
CA THR A 34 -2.61 -3.87 -10.90
C THR A 34 -2.83 -2.95 -12.11
N ALA A 35 -2.80 -1.62 -11.88
CA ALA A 35 -2.95 -0.67 -12.97
C ALA A 35 -1.74 -0.73 -13.91
N GLU A 36 -2.00 -0.83 -15.22
CA GLU A 36 -0.96 -0.84 -16.25
C GLU A 36 -0.10 0.43 -16.23
N ASP A 37 -0.68 1.54 -15.77
CA ASP A 37 -0.04 2.84 -15.64
C ASP A 37 0.64 3.06 -14.27
N PHE A 38 0.82 2.00 -13.46
CA PHE A 38 1.52 2.13 -12.19
C PHE A 38 3.02 2.41 -12.40
N PRO A 39 3.59 3.43 -11.71
CA PRO A 39 4.98 3.84 -11.93
C PRO A 39 6.00 2.72 -11.66
N ASN A 40 7.01 2.59 -12.53
CA ASN A 40 8.15 1.71 -12.28
C ASN A 40 9.19 2.44 -11.40
N SER A 41 9.05 2.31 -10.09
CA SER A 41 9.94 2.99 -9.14
C SER A 41 11.36 2.41 -9.14
N LEU A 42 11.56 1.14 -9.54
CA LEU A 42 12.90 0.56 -9.70
C LEU A 42 13.69 1.32 -10.77
N ALA A 43 13.09 1.55 -11.94
CA ALA A 43 13.71 2.31 -13.01
C ALA A 43 13.94 3.80 -12.62
N LEU A 44 13.15 4.35 -11.70
CA LEU A 44 13.41 5.68 -11.15
C LEU A 44 14.58 5.67 -10.17
N GLN A 45 14.69 4.66 -9.32
CA GLN A 45 15.79 4.53 -8.36
C GLN A 45 17.14 4.38 -9.05
N GLU A 46 17.21 3.65 -10.17
CA GLU A 46 18.42 3.52 -10.98
C GLU A 46 18.92 4.87 -11.55
N GLN A 47 17.98 5.80 -11.84
CA GLN A 47 18.29 7.12 -12.38
C GLN A 47 18.58 8.18 -11.31
N PHE A 48 18.01 7.98 -10.11
CA PHE A 48 18.12 8.91 -8.99
C PHE A 48 18.71 8.20 -7.77
N PRO A 49 20.06 8.20 -7.60
CA PRO A 49 20.71 7.48 -6.50
C PRO A 49 20.31 7.94 -5.10
N ASN A 50 19.72 9.13 -4.98
CA ASN A 50 19.16 9.65 -3.72
C ASN A 50 17.73 9.18 -3.44
N ALA A 51 17.14 8.36 -4.32
CA ALA A 51 15.82 7.73 -4.09
C ALA A 51 15.98 6.40 -3.35
N PHE A 52 15.16 6.21 -2.31
CA PHE A 52 15.12 5.02 -1.44
C PHE A 52 13.72 4.45 -1.47
N LEU A 53 13.57 3.22 -1.98
CA LEU A 53 12.28 2.54 -2.02
C LEU A 53 12.12 1.68 -0.77
N LEU A 54 11.12 1.99 0.05
CA LEU A 54 10.82 1.19 1.23
C LEU A 54 9.71 0.18 0.93
N ARG A 55 9.98 -1.09 1.19
CA ARG A 55 9.02 -2.20 1.00
C ARG A 55 8.89 -3.03 2.27
N THR A 56 7.79 -3.76 2.38
CA THR A 56 7.47 -4.50 3.60
C THR A 56 6.89 -5.87 3.31
N PHE A 57 7.21 -6.84 4.16
CA PHE A 57 6.53 -8.13 4.18
C PHE A 57 5.23 -8.13 5.01
N SER A 58 4.91 -7.01 5.66
CA SER A 58 3.76 -6.90 6.58
C SER A 58 2.40 -6.85 5.88
N LYS A 59 2.33 -6.67 4.56
CA LYS A 59 1.09 -6.47 3.80
C LYS A 59 0.79 -7.65 2.90
N ALA A 60 1.10 -7.60 1.62
CA ALA A 60 0.77 -8.62 0.64
C ALA A 60 1.33 -10.01 1.00
N TYR A 61 2.51 -10.05 1.57
CA TYR A 61 3.16 -11.28 2.02
C TYR A 61 2.61 -11.86 3.34
N GLY A 62 1.67 -11.19 4.01
CA GLY A 62 1.03 -11.69 5.23
C GLY A 62 1.90 -11.77 6.49
N LEU A 63 3.11 -11.23 6.49
CA LEU A 63 4.10 -11.37 7.56
C LEU A 63 4.14 -10.19 8.54
N ALA A 64 2.99 -9.56 8.83
CA ALA A 64 2.92 -8.39 9.71
C ALA A 64 3.52 -8.63 11.11
N GLY A 65 3.36 -9.82 11.67
CA GLY A 65 3.92 -10.22 12.97
C GLY A 65 5.43 -10.41 12.98
N MET A 66 6.05 -10.64 11.82
CA MET A 66 7.50 -10.87 11.70
C MET A 66 8.33 -9.57 11.74
N ARG A 67 7.71 -8.40 11.66
CA ARG A 67 8.36 -7.08 11.75
C ARG A 67 9.56 -6.92 10.81
N ILE A 68 9.40 -7.30 9.54
CA ILE A 68 10.47 -7.27 8.53
C ILE A 68 10.03 -6.48 7.29
N GLY A 69 10.97 -5.74 6.73
CA GLY A 69 10.88 -5.01 5.48
C GLY A 69 12.27 -4.78 4.92
N TYR A 70 12.35 -4.15 3.79
CA TYR A 70 13.63 -3.90 3.12
C TYR A 70 13.61 -2.55 2.39
N VAL A 71 14.80 -2.07 2.09
CA VAL A 71 15.01 -0.88 1.27
C VAL A 71 15.78 -1.26 0.01
N ILE A 72 15.42 -0.65 -1.10
CA ILE A 72 16.17 -0.68 -2.35
C ILE A 72 16.75 0.72 -2.56
N ALA A 73 18.07 0.80 -2.68
CA ALA A 73 18.79 2.06 -2.84
C ALA A 73 20.14 1.84 -3.53
N ALA A 74 20.85 2.91 -3.87
CA ALA A 74 22.20 2.85 -4.40
C ALA A 74 23.15 2.17 -3.40
N GLN A 75 24.07 1.36 -3.90
CA GLN A 75 25.00 0.57 -3.08
C GLN A 75 25.76 1.43 -2.05
N GLU A 76 26.26 2.59 -2.47
CA GLU A 76 26.96 3.51 -1.56
C GLU A 76 26.12 3.95 -0.34
N ALA A 77 24.83 4.16 -0.55
CA ALA A 77 23.90 4.51 0.52
C ALA A 77 23.68 3.34 1.47
N ILE A 78 23.51 2.13 0.92
CA ILE A 78 23.35 0.89 1.72
C ILE A 78 24.60 0.62 2.56
N GLU A 79 25.79 0.81 2.01
CA GLU A 79 27.05 0.65 2.74
C GLU A 79 27.13 1.60 3.93
N LYS A 80 26.78 2.89 3.74
CA LYS A 80 26.72 3.89 4.84
C LYS A 80 25.70 3.51 5.90
N TRP A 81 24.52 3.03 5.51
CA TRP A 81 23.48 2.61 6.45
C TRP A 81 23.85 1.35 7.23
N ASN A 82 24.59 0.42 6.62
CA ASN A 82 25.07 -0.77 7.31
C ASN A 82 26.05 -0.45 8.46
N ILE A 83 26.76 0.69 8.40
CA ILE A 83 27.65 1.13 9.48
C ILE A 83 26.87 1.50 10.75
N ILE A 84 25.70 2.12 10.58
CA ILE A 84 24.87 2.60 11.71
C ILE A 84 23.73 1.63 12.08
N ARG A 85 23.54 0.59 11.28
CA ARG A 85 22.49 -0.41 11.52
C ARG A 85 22.78 -1.17 12.81
N PRO A 86 21.82 -1.24 13.76
CA PRO A 86 22.01 -2.06 14.95
C PRO A 86 22.27 -3.53 14.60
N PRO A 87 23.18 -4.20 15.32
CA PRO A 87 23.37 -5.65 15.16
C PRO A 87 22.07 -6.37 15.54
N PHE A 88 21.78 -7.48 14.82
CA PHE A 88 20.60 -8.31 15.06
C PHE A 88 19.25 -7.59 14.93
N ASN A 89 19.17 -6.52 14.14
CA ASN A 89 17.94 -5.76 13.90
C ASN A 89 16.82 -6.57 13.22
N VAL A 90 17.16 -7.70 12.61
CA VAL A 90 16.21 -8.67 12.05
C VAL A 90 16.42 -10.02 12.72
N GLY A 91 15.34 -10.61 13.25
CA GLY A 91 15.38 -11.95 13.85
C GLY A 91 15.49 -13.05 12.80
N ARG A 92 16.19 -14.15 13.11
CA ARG A 92 16.40 -15.27 12.17
C ARG A 92 15.09 -15.88 11.66
N LEU A 93 14.07 -15.99 12.51
CA LEU A 93 12.74 -16.47 12.08
C LEU A 93 12.10 -15.54 11.06
N SER A 94 12.22 -14.23 11.26
CA SER A 94 11.70 -13.23 10.31
C SER A 94 12.42 -13.30 8.97
N GLU A 95 13.73 -13.49 8.98
CA GLU A 95 14.54 -13.65 7.78
C GLU A 95 14.14 -14.90 6.98
N HIS A 96 14.04 -16.05 7.63
CA HIS A 96 13.62 -17.30 6.96
C HIS A 96 12.18 -17.22 6.44
N ALA A 97 11.27 -16.60 7.22
CA ALA A 97 9.89 -16.39 6.77
C ALA A 97 9.82 -15.47 5.54
N ALA A 98 10.63 -14.41 5.51
CA ALA A 98 10.70 -13.51 4.36
C ALA A 98 11.26 -14.18 3.11
N LEU A 99 12.31 -15.01 3.26
CA LEU A 99 12.88 -15.77 2.14
C LEU A 99 11.84 -16.74 1.57
N ALA A 100 11.18 -17.52 2.42
CA ALA A 100 10.11 -18.43 1.99
C ALA A 100 8.96 -17.70 1.28
N ALA A 101 8.57 -16.53 1.80
CA ALA A 101 7.51 -15.70 1.18
C ALA A 101 7.92 -15.12 -0.18
N LEU A 102 9.21 -14.84 -0.39
CA LEU A 102 9.72 -14.39 -1.70
C LEU A 102 9.73 -15.53 -2.73
N GLU A 103 9.86 -16.78 -2.30
CA GLU A 103 9.80 -17.94 -3.18
C GLU A 103 8.37 -18.32 -3.56
N ASP A 104 7.36 -17.94 -2.76
CA ASP A 104 5.94 -18.24 -3.00
C ASP A 104 5.26 -17.15 -3.82
N GLN A 105 5.64 -17.03 -5.09
CA GLN A 105 5.05 -16.04 -5.99
C GLN A 105 3.60 -16.37 -6.37
N ASP A 106 3.22 -17.63 -6.39
CA ASP A 106 1.84 -18.07 -6.69
C ASP A 106 0.86 -17.56 -5.61
N TYR A 107 1.29 -17.60 -4.34
CA TYR A 107 0.52 -16.99 -3.26
C TYR A 107 0.37 -15.49 -3.44
N LEU A 108 1.46 -14.79 -3.73
CA LEU A 108 1.45 -13.33 -3.91
C LEU A 108 0.53 -12.91 -5.08
N ASP A 109 0.60 -13.61 -6.20
CA ASP A 109 -0.24 -13.37 -7.36
C ASP A 109 -1.73 -13.63 -7.04
N SER A 110 -2.04 -14.70 -6.32
CA SER A 110 -3.39 -15.02 -5.83
C SER A 110 -3.95 -13.91 -4.93
N ILE A 111 -3.15 -13.39 -3.99
CA ILE A 111 -3.55 -12.29 -3.09
C ILE A 111 -3.77 -11.00 -3.88
N ARG A 112 -2.89 -10.69 -4.83
CA ARG A 112 -3.01 -9.50 -5.69
C ARG A 112 -4.29 -9.53 -6.51
N GLU A 113 -4.59 -10.68 -7.13
CA GLU A 113 -5.79 -10.87 -7.94
C GLU A 113 -7.07 -10.77 -7.11
N LYS A 114 -7.16 -11.50 -5.99
CA LYS A 114 -8.31 -11.45 -5.09
C LYS A 114 -8.57 -10.04 -4.56
N ASN A 115 -7.51 -9.35 -4.14
CA ASN A 115 -7.63 -7.97 -3.68
C ASN A 115 -8.10 -7.03 -4.80
N ALA A 116 -7.65 -7.21 -6.04
CA ALA A 116 -8.07 -6.41 -7.18
C ALA A 116 -9.54 -6.62 -7.49
N GLN A 117 -10.03 -7.88 -7.48
CA GLN A 117 -11.43 -8.24 -7.69
C GLN A 117 -12.33 -7.62 -6.61
N GLU A 118 -11.98 -7.80 -5.35
CA GLU A 118 -12.75 -7.23 -4.23
C GLU A 118 -12.70 -5.69 -4.21
N ARG A 119 -11.57 -5.09 -4.57
CA ARG A 119 -11.47 -3.65 -4.73
C ARG A 119 -12.40 -3.14 -5.85
N ALA A 120 -12.43 -3.80 -7.00
CA ALA A 120 -13.32 -3.45 -8.10
C ALA A 120 -14.79 -3.51 -7.65
N LYS A 121 -15.17 -4.54 -6.89
CA LYS A 121 -16.52 -4.71 -6.33
C LYS A 121 -16.98 -3.48 -5.52
N PHE A 122 -16.12 -2.88 -4.71
CA PHE A 122 -16.46 -1.63 -4.01
C PHE A 122 -16.74 -0.49 -4.99
N PHE A 123 -15.92 -0.32 -6.02
CA PHE A 123 -16.10 0.75 -7.01
C PHE A 123 -17.34 0.54 -7.90
N ASP A 124 -17.72 -0.71 -8.15
CA ASP A 124 -18.91 -1.05 -8.93
C ASP A 124 -20.21 -0.93 -8.12
N SER A 125 -20.13 -1.18 -6.81
CA SER A 125 -21.29 -1.27 -5.93
C SER A 125 -21.59 0.00 -5.13
N VAL A 126 -20.61 0.89 -4.94
CA VAL A 126 -20.75 2.14 -4.18
C VAL A 126 -20.59 3.33 -5.12
N SER A 127 -21.40 4.37 -4.94
CA SER A 127 -21.30 5.59 -5.75
C SER A 127 -19.86 6.11 -5.82
N SER A 128 -19.27 6.10 -7.03
CA SER A 128 -17.83 6.29 -7.25
C SER A 128 -17.27 7.65 -6.81
N HIS A 129 -18.12 8.71 -6.79
CA HIS A 129 -17.71 10.05 -6.33
C HIS A 129 -17.38 10.11 -4.82
N LYS A 130 -17.76 9.07 -4.08
CA LYS A 130 -17.51 8.96 -2.64
C LYS A 130 -16.22 8.20 -2.31
N LEU A 131 -15.65 7.51 -3.30
CA LEU A 131 -14.45 6.69 -3.13
C LEU A 131 -13.25 7.33 -3.82
N ASN A 132 -12.13 7.40 -3.11
CA ASN A 132 -10.86 7.77 -3.75
C ASN A 132 -10.30 6.58 -4.57
N PRO A 133 -9.75 6.83 -5.78
CA PRO A 133 -9.06 5.78 -6.54
C PRO A 133 -7.98 5.09 -5.70
N SER A 134 -7.93 3.76 -5.75
CA SER A 134 -6.99 2.97 -4.96
C SER A 134 -6.28 1.91 -5.80
N GLN A 135 -5.00 1.66 -5.48
CA GLN A 135 -4.19 0.54 -5.94
C GLN A 135 -3.62 -0.26 -4.75
N THR A 136 -4.24 -0.10 -3.58
CA THR A 136 -3.81 -0.74 -2.32
C THR A 136 -4.80 -1.82 -1.89
N ASN A 137 -4.61 -2.37 -0.70
CA ASN A 137 -5.58 -3.26 -0.05
C ASN A 137 -6.60 -2.52 0.83
N PHE A 138 -6.84 -1.26 0.55
CA PHE A 138 -7.88 -0.46 1.22
C PHE A 138 -8.50 0.55 0.25
N ILE A 139 -9.68 1.00 0.59
CA ILE A 139 -10.37 2.13 -0.02
C ILE A 139 -10.49 3.26 1.00
N PHE A 140 -10.65 4.48 0.50
CA PHE A 140 -10.95 5.65 1.32
C PHE A 140 -12.29 6.22 0.90
N VAL A 141 -13.21 6.28 1.85
CA VAL A 141 -14.57 6.81 1.67
C VAL A 141 -14.60 8.24 2.16
N ASN A 142 -14.86 9.19 1.26
CA ASN A 142 -15.00 10.60 1.62
C ASN A 142 -16.39 10.84 2.20
N THR A 143 -16.46 11.50 3.35
CA THR A 143 -17.72 11.89 3.98
C THR A 143 -17.51 13.08 4.93
N SER A 144 -18.52 13.91 5.08
CA SER A 144 -18.58 14.96 6.10
C SER A 144 -18.93 14.41 7.50
N ARG A 145 -19.32 13.13 7.59
CA ARG A 145 -19.76 12.46 8.82
C ARG A 145 -18.92 11.21 9.13
N PRO A 146 -17.57 11.34 9.23
CA PRO A 146 -16.68 10.18 9.34
C PRO A 146 -16.90 9.36 10.60
N HIS A 147 -17.18 10.00 11.74
CA HIS A 147 -17.44 9.30 12.99
C HIS A 147 -18.73 8.45 12.92
N GLU A 148 -19.78 8.97 12.35
CA GLU A 148 -21.04 8.24 12.21
C GLU A 148 -20.90 7.04 11.27
N LEU A 149 -20.15 7.19 10.17
CA LEU A 149 -19.83 6.08 9.27
C LEU A 149 -18.98 5.02 9.97
N TYR A 150 -17.94 5.44 10.71
CA TYR A 150 -17.12 4.54 11.50
C TYR A 150 -17.96 3.72 12.49
N GLU A 151 -18.86 4.38 13.24
CA GLU A 151 -19.78 3.72 14.19
C GLU A 151 -20.76 2.76 13.49
N ALA A 152 -21.27 3.14 12.32
CA ALA A 152 -22.15 2.27 11.54
C ALA A 152 -21.44 0.99 11.09
N LEU A 153 -20.19 1.09 10.63
CA LEU A 153 -19.36 -0.04 10.25
C LEU A 153 -18.99 -0.89 11.47
N LEU A 154 -18.62 -0.25 12.59
CA LEU A 154 -18.28 -0.94 13.84
C LEU A 154 -19.43 -1.77 14.38
N LYS A 155 -20.68 -1.29 14.31
CA LYS A 155 -21.90 -2.04 14.70
C LYS A 155 -22.09 -3.32 13.89
N GLN A 156 -21.57 -3.38 12.66
CA GLN A 156 -21.55 -4.59 11.84
C GLN A 156 -20.31 -5.47 12.06
N GLY A 157 -19.50 -5.14 13.07
CA GLY A 157 -18.25 -5.85 13.38
C GLY A 157 -17.09 -5.50 12.45
N CYS A 158 -17.19 -4.45 11.65
CA CYS A 158 -16.16 -4.01 10.71
C CYS A 158 -15.32 -2.90 11.36
N ILE A 159 -14.10 -3.26 11.81
CA ILE A 159 -13.16 -2.29 12.40
C ILE A 159 -12.43 -1.56 11.27
N THR A 160 -12.65 -0.26 11.17
CA THR A 160 -12.09 0.60 10.14
C THR A 160 -11.22 1.70 10.76
N ARG A 161 -10.73 2.64 9.96
CA ARG A 161 -9.93 3.75 10.47
C ARG A 161 -10.56 5.09 10.10
N GLU A 162 -10.98 5.81 11.11
CA GLU A 162 -11.51 7.17 10.99
C GLU A 162 -10.41 8.19 10.71
N PHE A 163 -10.72 9.18 9.87
CA PHE A 163 -9.94 10.38 9.57
C PHE A 163 -10.86 11.59 9.53
N PRO A 164 -10.34 12.82 9.65
CA PRO A 164 -11.18 14.02 9.70
C PRO A 164 -12.14 14.23 8.51
N ASN A 165 -11.80 13.66 7.35
CA ASN A 165 -12.53 13.83 6.09
C ASN A 165 -13.08 12.52 5.50
N GLY A 166 -13.06 11.42 6.27
CA GLY A 166 -13.55 10.15 5.78
C GLY A 166 -13.08 8.95 6.58
N VAL A 167 -13.33 7.76 6.03
CA VAL A 167 -13.00 6.48 6.66
C VAL A 167 -12.19 5.61 5.71
N ARG A 168 -11.07 5.07 6.19
CA ARG A 168 -10.28 4.07 5.47
C ARG A 168 -10.78 2.68 5.82
N ILE A 169 -11.18 1.94 4.81
CA ILE A 169 -11.70 0.58 4.91
C ILE A 169 -10.67 -0.36 4.29
N THR A 170 -10.16 -1.30 5.07
CA THR A 170 -9.30 -2.37 4.55
C THR A 170 -10.16 -3.40 3.85
N ILE A 171 -9.77 -3.81 2.65
CA ILE A 171 -10.41 -4.86 1.88
C ILE A 171 -10.17 -6.19 2.60
N GLY A 172 -11.25 -6.86 2.96
CA GLY A 172 -11.26 -8.13 3.69
C GLY A 172 -11.70 -9.32 2.82
N PHE A 173 -12.25 -10.34 3.44
CA PHE A 173 -12.89 -11.44 2.75
C PHE A 173 -14.23 -11.01 2.10
N PRO A 174 -14.70 -11.72 1.05
CA PRO A 174 -15.92 -11.34 0.31
C PRO A 174 -17.12 -11.03 1.21
N GLU A 175 -17.39 -11.87 2.21
CA GLU A 175 -18.53 -11.71 3.12
C GLU A 175 -18.41 -10.48 4.03
N GLN A 176 -17.18 -10.09 4.36
CA GLN A 176 -16.91 -8.88 5.13
C GLN A 176 -17.09 -7.65 4.25
N ASN A 177 -16.61 -7.71 3.00
CA ASN A 177 -16.74 -6.64 2.03
C ASN A 177 -18.20 -6.39 1.68
N ASP A 178 -19.03 -7.45 1.54
CA ASP A 178 -20.46 -7.33 1.28
C ASP A 178 -21.19 -6.56 2.38
N LYS A 179 -20.90 -6.86 3.64
CA LYS A 179 -21.44 -6.10 4.79
C LYS A 179 -21.04 -4.63 4.75
N MET A 180 -19.78 -4.36 4.44
CA MET A 180 -19.28 -2.97 4.35
C MET A 180 -19.94 -2.21 3.20
N ILE A 181 -20.11 -2.84 2.04
CA ILE A 181 -20.81 -2.27 0.87
C ILE A 181 -22.28 -1.98 1.22
N GLU A 182 -22.96 -2.89 1.92
CA GLU A 182 -24.34 -2.69 2.37
C GLU A 182 -24.45 -1.46 3.28
N VAL A 183 -23.55 -1.32 4.27
CA VAL A 183 -23.50 -0.13 5.13
C VAL A 183 -23.28 1.14 4.31
N LEU A 184 -22.34 1.13 3.36
CA LEU A 184 -22.03 2.29 2.54
C LEU A 184 -23.20 2.72 1.65
N ASN A 185 -23.96 1.77 1.12
CA ASN A 185 -25.11 2.06 0.27
C ASN A 185 -26.32 2.60 1.06
N ASN A 186 -26.44 2.21 2.33
CA ASN A 186 -27.50 2.67 3.23
C ASN A 186 -27.12 3.94 4.02
N PHE A 187 -25.85 4.35 3.97
CA PHE A 187 -25.38 5.54 4.67
C PHE A 187 -25.46 6.75 3.74
N ASP A 188 -26.02 7.83 4.23
CA ASP A 188 -26.05 9.12 3.52
C ASP A 188 -24.67 9.78 3.65
N LEU A 189 -23.83 9.58 2.62
CA LEU A 189 -22.43 9.99 2.58
C LEU A 189 -22.24 11.45 2.20
#